data_e7a87f333d13c30fb0e3996e82cb7b94
#
_entry.id   e7a87f333d13c30fb0e3996e82cb7b94
#
_cell.length_a   1.000
_cell.length_b   1.000
_cell.length_c   1.000
_cell.angle_alpha   90.00
_cell.angle_beta   90.00
_cell.angle_gamma   90.00
#
_symmetry.space_group_name_H-M   'P 1'
#
loop_
_entity.id
_entity.type
_entity.pdbx_description
1 polymer ?
#
loop_
_entity_poly.entity_id
_entity_poly.type
_entity_poly.pdbx_seq_one_letter_code
_entity_poly.pdbx_strand_id
1 'polypeptide(L)'
;MKMSTAAAISHTDEINARILAVSEDRIAGFVREPMVEIAKGCGLPVETVIERIRAMLQAGTIRRVRQTLMATDLAPGALVAWEVDGDKLDAAFDFMFQRDPFSGHVVLRSTDANTAGSQYKLWTTLKVPHGFSMKKHADYLREKVGAKHYRLMPAKGIFALGVGHTRRKSMEPGAKTEASAEMHTVRKVKLSELEWRVLISLKRDFAPEELGENLWEARAKEADLPLPVFFEVAESLDERKVIGRFSTFLEHVKPTATGERVTRFNALFHWAVPAGREIEAGREIGRHHILTHCYWREGGAEFKNVNIMAVAHGTDRDLVRAHKAAIDEHLQRIAMPFSYTNVFWGGRSEIKPSEIAPAAYADWCRASGIEPDVMRS
;
A
#
# COMPACT_ATOMS: atom_id res chain seq x y z
N MET A 1 -33.28 -15.25 14.02
CA MET A 1 -33.41 -15.11 12.55
C MET A 1 -32.06 -15.51 11.92
N LYS A 2 -31.94 -16.69 11.30
CA LYS A 2 -30.68 -17.09 10.64
C LYS A 2 -30.46 -16.16 9.45
N MET A 3 -29.47 -15.29 9.55
CA MET A 3 -29.08 -14.44 8.43
C MET A 3 -28.62 -15.30 7.25
N SER A 4 -28.92 -14.85 6.03
CA SER A 4 -28.37 -15.45 4.81
C SER A 4 -26.84 -15.40 4.88
N THR A 5 -26.18 -16.52 4.68
CA THR A 5 -24.70 -16.63 4.69
C THR A 5 -24.03 -15.63 3.72
N ALA A 6 -24.73 -15.27 2.63
CA ALA A 6 -24.24 -14.30 1.65
C ALA A 6 -24.16 -12.85 2.20
N ALA A 7 -25.14 -12.41 3.04
CA ALA A 7 -25.11 -11.08 3.66
C ALA A 7 -23.96 -10.94 4.65
N ALA A 8 -23.62 -12.01 5.39
CA ALA A 8 -22.54 -11.98 6.38
C ALA A 8 -21.13 -11.73 5.79
N ILE A 9 -20.95 -11.93 4.49
CA ILE A 9 -19.66 -11.84 3.80
C ILE A 9 -19.57 -10.69 2.78
N SER A 10 -20.70 -10.06 2.41
CA SER A 10 -20.68 -8.93 1.48
C SER A 10 -20.21 -7.64 2.15
N HIS A 11 -19.33 -6.88 1.46
CA HIS A 11 -18.90 -5.55 1.93
C HIS A 11 -20.00 -4.48 1.82
N THR A 12 -21.10 -4.76 1.10
CA THR A 12 -22.25 -3.86 0.92
C THR A 12 -23.36 -4.11 1.95
N ASP A 13 -23.29 -5.20 2.74
CA ASP A 13 -24.18 -5.41 3.87
C ASP A 13 -24.07 -4.24 4.87
N GLU A 14 -25.17 -3.75 5.40
CA GLU A 14 -25.20 -2.56 6.24
C GLU A 14 -24.29 -2.67 7.49
N ILE A 15 -24.30 -3.84 8.15
CA ILE A 15 -23.45 -4.10 9.32
C ILE A 15 -21.99 -4.11 8.92
N ASN A 16 -21.65 -4.84 7.85
CA ASN A 16 -20.29 -4.93 7.35
C ASN A 16 -19.76 -3.56 6.88
N ALA A 17 -20.59 -2.76 6.20
CA ALA A 17 -20.22 -1.41 5.77
C ALA A 17 -19.92 -0.49 6.96
N ARG A 18 -20.69 -0.58 8.07
CA ARG A 18 -20.41 0.16 9.32
C ARG A 18 -19.08 -0.28 9.94
N ILE A 19 -18.82 -1.58 10.02
CA ILE A 19 -17.55 -2.11 10.54
C ILE A 19 -16.38 -1.63 9.68
N LEU A 20 -16.46 -1.77 8.35
CA LEU A 20 -15.40 -1.38 7.42
C LEU A 20 -15.14 0.12 7.42
N ALA A 21 -16.17 0.96 7.60
CA ALA A 21 -16.01 2.41 7.71
C ALA A 21 -15.10 2.84 8.88
N VAL A 22 -14.95 1.98 9.89
CA VAL A 22 -14.05 2.20 11.03
C VAL A 22 -12.76 1.40 10.87
N SER A 23 -12.85 0.10 10.57
CA SER A 23 -11.72 -0.82 10.62
C SER A 23 -10.71 -0.64 9.48
N GLU A 24 -11.11 -0.04 8.34
CA GLU A 24 -10.19 0.16 7.23
C GLU A 24 -9.06 1.15 7.57
N ASP A 25 -9.36 2.27 8.27
CA ASP A 25 -8.36 3.33 8.45
C ASP A 25 -8.55 4.27 9.66
N ARG A 26 -9.48 3.97 10.59
CA ARG A 26 -9.73 4.85 11.74
C ARG A 26 -9.09 4.42 13.05
N ILE A 27 -8.55 3.20 13.14
CA ILE A 27 -7.87 2.72 14.35
C ILE A 27 -6.40 3.12 14.27
N ALA A 28 -6.09 4.34 14.66
CA ALA A 28 -4.75 4.91 14.59
C ALA A 28 -3.81 4.37 15.67
N GLY A 29 -2.52 4.21 15.34
CA GLY A 29 -1.50 3.77 16.26
C GLY A 29 -1.62 2.31 16.68
N PHE A 30 -0.98 2.00 17.81
CA PHE A 30 -1.12 0.71 18.48
C PHE A 30 -2.26 0.78 19.50
N VAL A 31 -3.13 -0.20 19.44
CA VAL A 31 -4.28 -0.33 20.37
C VAL A 31 -4.28 -1.73 20.96
N ARG A 32 -4.35 -1.85 22.28
CA ARG A 32 -4.36 -3.15 22.97
C ARG A 32 -5.58 -4.00 22.62
N GLU A 33 -6.73 -3.37 22.40
CA GLU A 33 -8.01 -4.04 22.12
C GLU A 33 -8.66 -3.48 20.85
N PRO A 34 -8.07 -3.73 19.65
CA PRO A 34 -8.54 -3.09 18.42
C PRO A 34 -9.96 -3.50 18.02
N MET A 35 -10.41 -4.73 18.35
CA MET A 35 -11.78 -5.16 18.07
C MET A 35 -12.82 -4.40 18.92
N VAL A 36 -12.47 -4.08 20.17
CA VAL A 36 -13.30 -3.27 21.05
C VAL A 36 -13.41 -1.83 20.53
N GLU A 37 -12.28 -1.26 20.08
CA GLU A 37 -12.30 0.10 19.51
C GLU A 37 -13.09 0.18 18.20
N ILE A 38 -13.01 -0.84 17.34
CA ILE A 38 -13.86 -0.93 16.15
C ILE A 38 -15.34 -1.02 16.56
N ALA A 39 -15.68 -1.84 17.54
CA ALA A 39 -17.04 -2.02 18.06
C ALA A 39 -17.61 -0.70 18.57
N LYS A 40 -16.87 0.04 19.38
CA LYS A 40 -17.22 1.39 19.84
C LYS A 40 -17.46 2.35 18.68
N GLY A 41 -16.52 2.37 17.71
CA GLY A 41 -16.57 3.28 16.57
C GLY A 41 -17.75 3.04 15.63
N CYS A 42 -18.21 1.79 15.48
CA CYS A 42 -19.36 1.44 14.65
C CYS A 42 -20.67 1.22 15.44
N GLY A 43 -20.65 1.27 16.78
CA GLY A 43 -21.82 1.11 17.63
C GLY A 43 -22.43 -0.30 17.55
N LEU A 44 -21.59 -1.34 17.56
CA LEU A 44 -21.99 -2.75 17.49
C LEU A 44 -21.37 -3.54 18.65
N PRO A 45 -21.96 -4.69 19.06
CA PRO A 45 -21.32 -5.60 20.00
C PRO A 45 -19.99 -6.13 19.47
N VAL A 46 -18.99 -6.31 20.34
CA VAL A 46 -17.65 -6.76 19.95
C VAL A 46 -17.66 -8.15 19.31
N GLU A 47 -18.49 -9.04 19.80
CA GLU A 47 -18.67 -10.39 19.26
C GLU A 47 -19.17 -10.35 17.81
N THR A 48 -20.13 -9.45 17.54
CA THR A 48 -20.64 -9.23 16.17
C THR A 48 -19.53 -8.73 15.24
N VAL A 49 -18.70 -7.80 15.72
CA VAL A 49 -17.55 -7.27 14.93
C VAL A 49 -16.56 -8.38 14.61
N ILE A 50 -16.17 -9.19 15.61
CA ILE A 50 -15.25 -10.32 15.44
C ILE A 50 -15.81 -11.34 14.45
N GLU A 51 -17.06 -11.76 14.61
CA GLU A 51 -17.71 -12.73 13.72
C GLU A 51 -17.75 -12.22 12.28
N ARG A 52 -18.13 -10.96 12.08
CA ARG A 52 -18.25 -10.38 10.74
C ARG A 52 -16.91 -10.18 10.05
N ILE A 53 -15.89 -9.68 10.76
CA ILE A 53 -14.53 -9.54 10.20
C ILE A 53 -13.96 -10.93 9.87
N ARG A 54 -14.15 -11.92 10.74
CA ARG A 54 -13.74 -13.31 10.50
C ARG A 54 -14.41 -13.90 9.26
N ALA A 55 -15.73 -13.76 9.13
CA ALA A 55 -16.49 -14.25 7.98
C ALA A 55 -16.04 -13.58 6.68
N MET A 56 -15.85 -12.26 6.67
CA MET A 56 -15.35 -11.53 5.52
C MET A 56 -13.91 -11.92 5.15
N LEU A 57 -13.05 -12.19 6.13
CA LEU A 57 -11.67 -12.64 5.91
C LEU A 57 -11.63 -14.05 5.32
N GLN A 58 -12.43 -14.99 5.86
CA GLN A 58 -12.56 -16.35 5.32
C GLN A 58 -13.11 -16.37 3.90
N ALA A 59 -14.04 -15.47 3.59
CA ALA A 59 -14.63 -15.35 2.25
C ALA A 59 -13.76 -14.56 1.26
N GLY A 60 -12.63 -13.98 1.70
CA GLY A 60 -11.78 -13.16 0.85
C GLY A 60 -12.34 -11.76 0.52
N THR A 61 -13.43 -11.34 1.15
CA THR A 61 -13.93 -9.95 1.07
C THR A 61 -12.95 -8.98 1.74
N ILE A 62 -12.45 -9.37 2.91
CA ILE A 62 -11.25 -8.80 3.52
C ILE A 62 -10.09 -9.72 3.14
N ARG A 63 -9.06 -9.17 2.51
CA ARG A 63 -7.87 -9.95 2.11
C ARG A 63 -6.85 -10.09 3.22
N ARG A 64 -6.86 -9.19 4.22
CA ARG A 64 -5.96 -9.22 5.37
C ARG A 64 -6.43 -8.32 6.51
N VAL A 65 -6.02 -8.68 7.71
CA VAL A 65 -6.15 -7.89 8.94
C VAL A 65 -4.77 -7.81 9.59
N ARG A 66 -4.27 -6.62 9.92
CA ARG A 66 -2.97 -6.46 10.55
C ARG A 66 -2.72 -5.07 11.12
N GLN A 67 -1.66 -4.95 11.93
CA GLN A 67 -1.03 -3.67 12.24
C GLN A 67 -0.21 -3.19 11.04
N THR A 68 -0.38 -1.94 10.62
CA THR A 68 0.43 -1.32 9.57
C THR A 68 1.68 -0.66 10.17
N LEU A 69 2.63 -0.31 9.31
CA LEU A 69 3.82 0.43 9.69
C LEU A 69 3.82 1.80 9.01
N MET A 70 4.43 2.77 9.66
CA MET A 70 4.70 4.07 9.07
C MET A 70 5.87 4.00 8.07
N ALA A 71 6.02 5.02 7.26
CA ALA A 71 7.17 5.13 6.35
C ALA A 71 8.44 5.47 7.15
N THR A 72 9.35 4.51 7.21
CA THR A 72 10.64 4.62 7.90
C THR A 72 11.79 4.20 6.97
N ASP A 73 13.02 4.52 7.34
CA ASP A 73 14.22 4.08 6.64
C ASP A 73 14.68 2.66 6.99
N LEU A 74 13.92 1.93 7.81
CA LEU A 74 14.19 0.51 8.11
C LEU A 74 14.24 -0.35 6.84
N ALA A 75 13.38 -0.04 5.89
CA ALA A 75 13.39 -0.60 4.54
C ALA A 75 12.91 0.48 3.56
N PRO A 76 13.82 1.33 3.05
CA PRO A 76 13.49 2.31 2.05
C PRO A 76 12.74 1.71 0.87
N GLY A 77 11.71 2.40 0.42
CA GLY A 77 10.83 1.94 -0.65
C GLY A 77 10.95 2.75 -1.92
N ALA A 78 10.87 2.07 -3.06
CA ALA A 78 10.75 2.70 -4.37
C ALA A 78 9.58 2.10 -5.16
N LEU A 79 8.98 2.91 -5.99
CA LEU A 79 8.22 2.43 -7.13
C LEU A 79 9.23 2.10 -8.24
N VAL A 80 9.13 0.94 -8.84
CA VAL A 80 10.03 0.53 -9.92
C VAL A 80 9.20 0.19 -11.14
N ALA A 81 9.52 0.82 -12.25
CA ALA A 81 8.97 0.50 -13.57
C ALA A 81 9.99 -0.34 -14.34
N TRP A 82 9.53 -1.41 -15.00
CA TRP A 82 10.35 -2.38 -15.70
C TRP A 82 9.94 -2.46 -17.17
N GLU A 83 10.90 -2.35 -18.07
CA GLU A 83 10.71 -2.60 -19.48
C GLU A 83 11.00 -4.08 -19.77
N VAL A 84 9.93 -4.85 -19.99
CA VAL A 84 9.97 -6.29 -20.25
C VAL A 84 9.25 -6.57 -21.57
N ASP A 85 9.82 -7.45 -22.40
CA ASP A 85 9.17 -7.88 -23.64
C ASP A 85 7.85 -8.60 -23.38
N GLY A 86 6.88 -8.43 -24.28
CA GLY A 86 5.53 -8.89 -24.07
C GLY A 86 5.40 -10.40 -23.84
N ASP A 87 6.22 -11.19 -24.51
CA ASP A 87 6.30 -12.66 -24.36
C ASP A 87 6.84 -13.13 -23.00
N LYS A 88 7.62 -12.27 -22.31
CA LYS A 88 8.21 -12.55 -20.98
C LYS A 88 7.42 -11.92 -19.82
N LEU A 89 6.43 -11.09 -20.14
CA LEU A 89 5.79 -10.21 -19.17
C LEU A 89 5.10 -10.96 -18.02
N ASP A 90 4.36 -12.03 -18.34
CA ASP A 90 3.68 -12.85 -17.33
C ASP A 90 4.66 -13.63 -16.46
N ALA A 91 5.70 -14.21 -17.04
CA ALA A 91 6.74 -14.91 -16.29
C ALA A 91 7.51 -13.94 -15.36
N ALA A 92 7.79 -12.73 -15.83
CA ALA A 92 8.41 -11.68 -15.03
C ALA A 92 7.52 -11.26 -13.87
N PHE A 93 6.21 -11.07 -14.12
CA PHE A 93 5.23 -10.78 -13.09
C PHE A 93 5.21 -11.87 -12.01
N ASP A 94 5.12 -13.13 -12.41
CA ASP A 94 5.07 -14.27 -11.48
C ASP A 94 6.36 -14.39 -10.66
N PHE A 95 7.52 -14.20 -11.27
CA PHE A 95 8.80 -14.18 -10.54
C PHE A 95 8.82 -13.09 -9.48
N MET A 96 8.49 -11.83 -9.84
CA MET A 96 8.47 -10.70 -8.92
C MET A 96 7.49 -10.92 -7.76
N PHE A 97 6.34 -11.53 -8.02
CA PHE A 97 5.36 -11.77 -6.98
C PHE A 97 5.68 -13.01 -6.12
N GLN A 98 6.11 -14.12 -6.75
CA GLN A 98 6.24 -15.39 -6.03
C GLN A 98 7.63 -15.61 -5.42
N ARG A 99 8.70 -15.08 -6.05
CA ARG A 99 10.09 -15.37 -5.70
C ARG A 99 10.80 -14.23 -4.98
N ASP A 100 10.39 -12.99 -5.21
CA ASP A 100 10.98 -11.86 -4.52
C ASP A 100 10.12 -11.40 -3.33
N PRO A 101 10.54 -11.64 -2.06
CA PRO A 101 9.79 -11.25 -0.87
C PRO A 101 9.80 -9.73 -0.62
N PHE A 102 10.61 -8.95 -1.33
CA PHE A 102 10.78 -7.51 -1.16
C PHE A 102 9.89 -6.68 -2.09
N SER A 103 9.34 -7.29 -3.15
CA SER A 103 8.31 -6.70 -4.02
C SER A 103 6.93 -6.91 -3.42
N GLY A 104 6.36 -5.83 -2.84
CA GLY A 104 5.08 -5.89 -2.12
C GLY A 104 3.84 -5.77 -2.98
N HIS A 105 3.92 -5.00 -4.06
CA HIS A 105 2.87 -4.84 -5.05
C HIS A 105 3.47 -5.04 -6.43
N VAL A 106 2.93 -5.98 -7.19
CA VAL A 106 3.30 -6.24 -8.57
C VAL A 106 2.09 -5.99 -9.44
N VAL A 107 2.22 -5.16 -10.48
CA VAL A 107 1.09 -4.76 -11.33
C VAL A 107 1.54 -4.57 -12.78
N LEU A 108 0.74 -5.07 -13.71
CA LEU A 108 0.86 -4.72 -15.12
C LEU A 108 0.11 -3.42 -15.38
N ARG A 109 0.75 -2.48 -16.09
CA ARG A 109 0.14 -1.20 -16.43
C ARG A 109 0.17 -0.95 -17.91
N SER A 110 -0.88 -0.26 -18.38
CA SER A 110 -0.98 0.24 -19.74
C SER A 110 -1.31 1.74 -19.72
N THR A 111 -1.01 2.42 -20.80
CA THR A 111 -1.37 3.83 -20.99
C THR A 111 -1.73 4.07 -22.44
N ASP A 112 -2.59 5.06 -22.68
CA ASP A 112 -2.96 5.53 -24.03
C ASP A 112 -1.87 6.46 -24.61
N ALA A 113 -0.91 6.93 -23.79
CA ALA A 113 0.18 7.78 -24.23
C ALA A 113 1.23 6.98 -25.01
N ASN A 114 1.74 7.56 -26.09
CA ASN A 114 2.85 7.00 -26.86
C ASN A 114 4.16 7.73 -26.49
N THR A 115 4.82 7.26 -25.48
CA THR A 115 6.10 7.78 -24.96
C THR A 115 7.06 6.64 -24.64
N ALA A 116 8.33 6.93 -24.40
CA ALA A 116 9.28 5.91 -23.94
C ALA A 116 8.79 5.20 -22.66
N GLY A 117 8.15 5.92 -21.75
CA GLY A 117 7.58 5.37 -20.53
C GLY A 117 6.45 4.36 -20.75
N SER A 118 5.78 4.35 -21.92
CA SER A 118 4.73 3.38 -22.24
C SER A 118 5.25 1.95 -22.46
N GLN A 119 6.55 1.78 -22.64
CA GLN A 119 7.20 0.47 -22.77
C GLN A 119 7.39 -0.21 -21.41
N TYR A 120 7.32 0.55 -20.29
CA TYR A 120 7.45 0.03 -18.94
C TYR A 120 6.09 -0.52 -18.47
N LYS A 121 5.82 -1.78 -18.78
CA LYS A 121 4.51 -2.41 -18.52
C LYS A 121 4.42 -3.13 -17.18
N LEU A 122 5.54 -3.56 -16.59
CA LEU A 122 5.58 -4.20 -15.28
C LEU A 122 6.02 -3.17 -14.23
N TRP A 123 5.28 -3.09 -13.13
CA TRP A 123 5.55 -2.14 -12.04
C TRP A 123 5.55 -2.85 -10.70
N THR A 124 6.51 -2.50 -9.83
CA THR A 124 6.59 -3.07 -8.49
C THR A 124 6.78 -1.97 -7.44
N THR A 125 6.29 -2.21 -6.23
CA THR A 125 6.77 -1.48 -5.05
C THR A 125 7.84 -2.33 -4.38
N LEU A 126 9.08 -1.88 -4.45
CA LEU A 126 10.23 -2.57 -3.90
C LEU A 126 10.64 -1.93 -2.57
N LYS A 127 10.88 -2.74 -1.54
CA LYS A 127 11.49 -2.32 -0.27
C LYS A 127 12.74 -3.13 -0.03
N VAL A 128 13.86 -2.46 0.20
CA VAL A 128 15.13 -3.14 0.53
C VAL A 128 15.56 -2.71 1.92
N PRO A 129 15.87 -3.66 2.84
CA PRO A 129 16.27 -3.33 4.20
C PRO A 129 17.49 -2.43 4.27
N HIS A 130 17.55 -1.60 5.30
CA HIS A 130 18.69 -0.72 5.55
C HIS A 130 20.01 -1.50 5.60
N GLY A 131 21.06 -0.95 4.99
CA GLY A 131 22.38 -1.59 4.87
C GLY A 131 22.56 -2.41 3.59
N PHE A 132 21.48 -2.63 2.82
CA PHE A 132 21.53 -3.27 1.51
C PHE A 132 21.19 -2.30 0.38
N SER A 133 21.74 -2.54 -0.80
CA SER A 133 21.59 -1.66 -1.96
C SER A 133 20.34 -1.99 -2.79
N MET A 134 19.39 -1.06 -2.80
CA MET A 134 18.22 -1.14 -3.67
C MET A 134 18.58 -1.26 -5.15
N LYS A 135 19.67 -0.57 -5.57
CA LYS A 135 20.14 -0.65 -6.95
C LYS A 135 20.62 -2.06 -7.30
N LYS A 136 21.47 -2.67 -6.46
CA LYS A 136 21.96 -4.05 -6.68
C LYS A 136 20.83 -5.06 -6.68
N HIS A 137 19.83 -4.88 -5.78
CA HIS A 137 18.64 -5.73 -5.78
C HIS A 137 17.82 -5.58 -7.07
N ALA A 138 17.60 -4.35 -7.54
CA ALA A 138 16.92 -4.10 -8.81
C ALA A 138 17.72 -4.64 -10.02
N ASP A 139 19.05 -4.55 -10.02
CA ASP A 139 19.90 -5.15 -11.05
C ASP A 139 19.75 -6.67 -11.08
N TYR A 140 19.76 -7.33 -9.92
CA TYR A 140 19.49 -8.76 -9.81
C TYR A 140 18.11 -9.14 -10.38
N LEU A 141 17.06 -8.41 -9.99
CA LEU A 141 15.71 -8.67 -10.50
C LEU A 141 15.63 -8.46 -12.01
N ARG A 142 16.28 -7.40 -12.56
CA ARG A 142 16.35 -7.14 -13.99
C ARG A 142 16.92 -8.34 -14.75
N GLU A 143 18.01 -8.91 -14.27
CA GLU A 143 18.65 -10.08 -14.89
C GLU A 143 17.76 -11.32 -14.82
N LYS A 144 17.15 -11.57 -13.65
CA LYS A 144 16.28 -12.75 -13.43
C LYS A 144 15.03 -12.75 -14.30
N VAL A 145 14.44 -11.59 -14.56
CA VAL A 145 13.22 -11.48 -15.38
C VAL A 145 13.48 -11.09 -16.83
N GLY A 146 14.74 -10.86 -17.20
CA GLY A 146 15.12 -10.46 -18.55
C GLY A 146 14.57 -9.08 -18.94
N ALA A 147 14.44 -8.16 -17.98
CA ALA A 147 14.05 -6.79 -18.27
C ALA A 147 15.20 -6.03 -18.97
N LYS A 148 14.86 -5.27 -20.02
CA LYS A 148 15.82 -4.44 -20.75
C LYS A 148 16.33 -3.30 -19.89
N HIS A 149 15.39 -2.57 -19.33
CA HIS A 149 15.63 -1.40 -18.48
C HIS A 149 14.71 -1.41 -17.27
N TYR A 150 15.07 -0.67 -16.25
CA TYR A 150 14.19 -0.32 -15.14
C TYR A 150 14.39 1.13 -14.70
N ARG A 151 13.37 1.71 -14.08
CA ARG A 151 13.44 3.02 -13.45
C ARG A 151 13.11 2.91 -11.98
N LEU A 152 14.08 3.24 -11.11
CA LEU A 152 13.88 3.37 -9.66
C LEU A 152 13.33 4.77 -9.36
N MET A 153 12.23 4.81 -8.62
CA MET A 153 11.54 6.05 -8.23
C MET A 153 11.28 6.06 -6.72
N PRO A 154 12.31 6.29 -5.89
CA PRO A 154 12.12 6.43 -4.44
C PRO A 154 11.21 7.61 -4.11
N ALA A 155 10.46 7.52 -3.00
CA ALA A 155 9.65 8.63 -2.54
C ALA A 155 10.52 9.72 -1.89
N LYS A 156 10.44 10.95 -2.39
CA LYS A 156 11.02 12.14 -1.79
C LYS A 156 10.06 12.83 -0.82
N GLY A 157 8.76 12.68 -1.05
CA GLY A 157 7.69 13.20 -0.20
C GLY A 157 6.42 12.37 -0.37
N ILE A 158 5.59 12.37 0.67
CA ILE A 158 4.31 11.65 0.71
C ILE A 158 3.24 12.65 1.15
N PHE A 159 2.18 12.85 0.34
CA PHE A 159 1.11 13.82 0.59
C PHE A 159 -0.23 13.15 0.88
N ALA A 160 -0.44 11.93 0.44
CA ALA A 160 -1.59 11.12 0.80
C ALA A 160 -1.16 9.67 0.98
N LEU A 161 -1.65 9.06 2.04
CA LEU A 161 -1.44 7.64 2.34
C LEU A 161 -2.69 7.12 3.06
N GLY A 162 -3.58 6.52 2.33
CA GLY A 162 -4.83 6.04 2.89
C GLY A 162 -5.49 4.95 2.08
N VAL A 163 -6.35 4.18 2.74
CA VAL A 163 -7.28 3.26 2.13
C VAL A 163 -8.70 3.80 2.29
N GLY A 164 -9.66 3.15 2.81
CA GLY A 164 -11.02 3.67 2.98
C GLY A 164 -11.81 3.60 1.68
N HIS A 165 -11.68 2.47 0.98
CA HIS A 165 -12.37 2.22 -0.29
C HIS A 165 -13.89 2.33 -0.16
N THR A 166 -14.45 1.88 0.98
CA THR A 166 -15.89 1.95 1.23
C THR A 166 -16.40 3.39 1.23
N ARG A 167 -15.64 4.35 1.77
CA ARG A 167 -16.01 5.76 1.84
C ARG A 167 -15.83 6.51 0.51
N ARG A 168 -15.00 5.99 -0.41
CA ARG A 168 -14.64 6.66 -1.67
C ARG A 168 -15.55 6.35 -2.86
N LYS A 169 -16.43 5.37 -2.73
CA LYS A 169 -17.29 4.89 -3.84
C LYS A 169 -18.21 5.97 -4.45
N SER A 170 -18.68 6.92 -3.65
CA SER A 170 -19.66 7.93 -4.03
C SER A 170 -19.10 9.35 -4.08
N MET A 171 -17.80 9.50 -4.24
CA MET A 171 -17.18 10.82 -4.28
C MET A 171 -17.34 11.45 -5.65
N GLU A 172 -17.77 12.72 -5.65
CA GLU A 172 -17.87 13.53 -6.86
C GLU A 172 -16.48 13.95 -7.36
N PRO A 173 -16.28 14.05 -8.69
CA PRO A 173 -15.06 14.58 -9.26
C PRO A 173 -14.71 15.96 -8.67
N GLY A 174 -13.46 16.11 -8.22
CA GLY A 174 -12.98 17.34 -7.59
C GLY A 174 -13.22 17.45 -6.09
N ALA A 175 -13.94 16.50 -5.46
CA ALA A 175 -14.11 16.49 -4.01
C ALA A 175 -12.75 16.42 -3.30
N LYS A 176 -12.51 17.35 -2.37
CA LYS A 176 -11.24 17.54 -1.66
C LYS A 176 -11.43 18.13 -0.28
N THR A 177 -10.42 18.00 0.58
CA THR A 177 -10.39 18.69 1.89
C THR A 177 -10.11 20.18 1.69
N GLU A 178 -10.59 21.01 2.63
CA GLU A 178 -10.28 22.45 2.66
C GLU A 178 -8.78 22.68 2.96
N ALA A 179 -8.23 21.95 3.92
CA ALA A 179 -6.82 22.07 4.30
C ALA A 179 -5.92 21.41 3.23
N SER A 180 -4.75 22.02 2.99
CA SER A 180 -3.70 21.41 2.18
C SER A 180 -3.19 20.11 2.82
N ALA A 181 -2.80 19.14 2.00
CA ALA A 181 -2.19 17.93 2.50
C ALA A 181 -0.79 18.24 3.08
N GLU A 182 -0.48 17.64 4.23
CA GLU A 182 0.87 17.75 4.79
C GLU A 182 1.84 16.82 4.06
N MET A 183 3.07 17.28 3.88
CA MET A 183 4.13 16.42 3.36
C MET A 183 4.77 15.64 4.49
N HIS A 184 4.71 14.33 4.39
CA HIS A 184 5.42 13.43 5.28
C HIS A 184 6.71 12.94 4.62
N THR A 185 7.81 12.97 5.38
CA THR A 185 9.11 12.43 4.98
C THR A 185 9.33 11.06 5.63
N VAL A 186 10.23 10.27 5.04
CA VAL A 186 10.65 8.99 5.62
C VAL A 186 11.44 9.24 6.90
N ARG A 187 10.97 8.67 8.02
CA ARG A 187 11.65 8.82 9.32
C ARG A 187 12.86 7.91 9.43
N LYS A 188 13.93 8.44 10.01
CA LYS A 188 15.12 7.64 10.38
C LYS A 188 14.88 6.96 11.72
N VAL A 189 15.01 5.65 11.76
CA VAL A 189 14.75 4.84 12.96
C VAL A 189 15.83 3.78 13.12
N LYS A 190 16.29 3.59 14.35
CA LYS A 190 17.11 2.43 14.73
C LYS A 190 16.31 1.60 15.71
N LEU A 191 16.28 0.29 15.49
CA LEU A 191 15.60 -0.68 16.33
C LEU A 191 16.62 -1.61 16.99
N SER A 192 16.39 -1.92 18.26
CA SER A 192 17.04 -3.00 18.98
C SER A 192 16.55 -4.35 18.45
N GLU A 193 17.21 -5.43 18.82
CA GLU A 193 16.79 -6.79 18.48
C GLU A 193 15.39 -7.10 19.02
N LEU A 194 15.10 -6.68 20.24
CA LEU A 194 13.79 -6.83 20.87
C LEU A 194 12.69 -6.11 20.08
N GLU A 195 12.94 -4.87 19.70
CA GLU A 195 12.00 -4.08 18.90
C GLU A 195 11.77 -4.68 17.50
N TRP A 196 12.81 -5.25 16.88
CA TRP A 196 12.67 -5.98 15.63
C TRP A 196 11.76 -7.20 15.77
N ARG A 197 11.92 -8.00 16.83
CA ARG A 197 11.06 -9.16 17.09
C ARG A 197 9.59 -8.75 17.20
N VAL A 198 9.29 -7.71 17.98
CA VAL A 198 7.94 -7.18 18.13
C VAL A 198 7.41 -6.62 16.81
N LEU A 199 8.20 -5.85 16.08
CA LEU A 199 7.77 -5.23 14.82
C LEU A 199 7.45 -6.28 13.75
N ILE A 200 8.25 -7.34 13.62
CA ILE A 200 8.02 -8.43 12.68
C ILE A 200 6.72 -9.17 13.01
N SER A 201 6.49 -9.45 14.29
CA SER A 201 5.26 -10.09 14.76
C SER A 201 4.03 -9.19 14.53
N LEU A 202 4.10 -7.90 14.85
CA LEU A 202 3.01 -6.93 14.65
C LEU A 202 2.57 -6.78 13.20
N LYS A 203 3.52 -6.79 12.25
CA LYS A 203 3.20 -6.59 10.82
C LYS A 203 2.62 -7.82 10.15
N ARG A 204 2.62 -8.99 10.80
CA ARG A 204 2.08 -10.23 10.23
C ARG A 204 0.56 -10.15 10.11
N ASP A 205 0.04 -10.67 9.01
CA ASP A 205 -1.40 -10.77 8.81
C ASP A 205 -2.01 -11.76 9.82
N PHE A 206 -3.20 -11.45 10.33
CA PHE A 206 -3.96 -12.37 11.18
C PHE A 206 -4.71 -13.40 10.33
N ALA A 207 -4.65 -14.66 10.74
CA ALA A 207 -5.53 -15.70 10.25
C ALA A 207 -6.94 -15.55 10.86
N PRO A 208 -8.00 -16.05 10.20
CA PRO A 208 -9.37 -15.92 10.73
C PRO A 208 -9.55 -16.45 12.16
N GLU A 209 -8.92 -17.55 12.49
CA GLU A 209 -8.95 -18.19 13.82
C GLU A 209 -8.20 -17.42 14.90
N GLU A 210 -7.28 -16.55 14.53
CA GLU A 210 -6.56 -15.67 15.45
C GLU A 210 -7.38 -14.42 15.85
N LEU A 211 -8.46 -14.12 15.13
CA LEU A 211 -9.30 -12.95 15.42
C LEU A 211 -10.16 -13.22 16.65
N GLY A 212 -9.94 -12.46 17.72
CA GLY A 212 -10.63 -12.58 19.01
C GLY A 212 -10.41 -11.34 19.86
N GLU A 213 -10.85 -11.38 21.11
CA GLU A 213 -10.62 -10.27 22.04
C GLU A 213 -9.15 -10.13 22.40
N ASN A 214 -8.46 -11.26 22.66
CA ASN A 214 -7.05 -11.32 23.04
C ASN A 214 -6.13 -11.43 21.81
N LEU A 215 -6.31 -10.54 20.86
CA LEU A 215 -5.67 -10.58 19.54
C LEU A 215 -4.12 -10.66 19.59
N TRP A 216 -3.51 -10.03 20.58
CA TRP A 216 -2.06 -9.89 20.66
C TRP A 216 -1.32 -11.04 21.35
N GLU A 217 -2.01 -11.95 22.02
CA GLU A 217 -1.36 -13.08 22.71
C GLU A 217 -0.55 -13.95 21.74
N ALA A 218 -1.12 -14.27 20.57
CA ALA A 218 -0.41 -15.04 19.56
C ALA A 218 0.84 -14.30 19.04
N ARG A 219 0.77 -12.99 18.90
CA ARG A 219 1.88 -12.14 18.44
C ARG A 219 2.98 -12.00 19.48
N ALA A 220 2.62 -11.89 20.76
CA ALA A 220 3.58 -11.88 21.87
C ALA A 220 4.33 -13.23 21.95
N LYS A 221 3.59 -14.34 21.81
CA LYS A 221 4.18 -15.69 21.76
C LYS A 221 5.15 -15.87 20.60
N GLU A 222 4.81 -15.39 19.40
CA GLU A 222 5.71 -15.40 18.24
C GLU A 222 6.98 -14.58 18.44
N ALA A 223 6.84 -13.44 19.14
CA ALA A 223 7.99 -12.62 19.52
C ALA A 223 8.79 -13.24 20.68
N ASP A 224 8.35 -14.39 21.23
CA ASP A 224 8.91 -15.03 22.42
C ASP A 224 9.01 -14.04 23.59
N LEU A 225 7.86 -13.38 23.92
CA LEU A 225 7.77 -12.38 24.96
C LEU A 225 6.50 -12.55 25.82
N PRO A 226 6.57 -12.21 27.12
CA PRO A 226 5.37 -12.00 27.91
C PRO A 226 4.52 -10.86 27.32
N LEU A 227 3.19 -11.02 27.33
CA LEU A 227 2.25 -10.03 26.76
C LEU A 227 2.44 -8.59 27.29
N PRO A 228 2.69 -8.37 28.60
CA PRO A 228 2.97 -7.01 29.09
C PRO A 228 4.21 -6.38 28.45
N VAL A 229 5.30 -7.12 28.31
CA VAL A 229 6.53 -6.64 27.67
C VAL A 229 6.31 -6.35 26.18
N PHE A 230 5.52 -7.21 25.51
CA PHE A 230 5.13 -6.97 24.11
C PHE A 230 4.36 -5.65 23.95
N PHE A 231 3.43 -5.35 24.86
CA PHE A 231 2.69 -4.09 24.86
C PHE A 231 3.58 -2.88 25.09
N GLU A 232 4.48 -2.92 26.09
CA GLU A 232 5.41 -1.83 26.37
C GLU A 232 6.25 -1.49 25.13
N VAL A 233 6.78 -2.51 24.47
CA VAL A 233 7.59 -2.30 23.25
C VAL A 233 6.73 -1.80 22.09
N ALA A 234 5.52 -2.32 21.88
CA ALA A 234 4.63 -1.88 20.84
C ALA A 234 4.18 -0.42 21.03
N GLU A 235 3.87 -0.03 22.26
CA GLU A 235 3.53 1.36 22.62
C GLU A 235 4.72 2.31 22.38
N SER A 236 5.94 1.93 22.78
CA SER A 236 7.14 2.69 22.48
C SER A 236 7.38 2.86 20.97
N LEU A 237 7.14 1.82 20.17
CA LEU A 237 7.22 1.90 18.71
C LEU A 237 6.15 2.83 18.12
N ASP A 238 4.96 2.88 18.71
CA ASP A 238 3.89 3.82 18.30
C ASP A 238 4.25 5.27 18.66
N GLU A 239 4.71 5.55 19.87
CA GLU A 239 5.17 6.88 20.29
C GLU A 239 6.27 7.40 19.35
N ARG A 240 7.18 6.55 18.92
CA ARG A 240 8.23 6.85 17.95
C ARG A 240 7.73 6.92 16.50
N LYS A 241 6.43 6.71 16.27
CA LYS A 241 5.78 6.73 14.95
C LYS A 241 6.38 5.71 13.96
N VAL A 242 6.72 4.53 14.44
CA VAL A 242 7.13 3.37 13.63
C VAL A 242 5.91 2.57 13.22
N ILE A 243 4.93 2.49 14.11
CA ILE A 243 3.66 1.79 13.89
C ILE A 243 2.64 2.76 13.29
N GLY A 244 1.86 2.28 12.34
CA GLY A 244 0.78 3.02 11.71
C GLY A 244 -0.56 2.76 12.40
N ARG A 245 -1.51 2.20 11.67
CA ARG A 245 -2.86 1.89 12.17
C ARG A 245 -3.10 0.38 12.22
N PHE A 246 -4.01 -0.08 13.06
CA PHE A 246 -4.64 -1.38 12.89
C PHE A 246 -5.65 -1.29 11.74
N SER A 247 -5.69 -2.27 10.84
CA SER A 247 -6.49 -2.13 9.63
C SER A 247 -6.98 -3.47 9.09
N THR A 248 -8.23 -3.47 8.65
CA THR A 248 -8.78 -4.45 7.72
C THR A 248 -8.59 -3.94 6.29
N PHE A 249 -8.16 -4.80 5.38
CA PHE A 249 -7.93 -4.44 3.98
C PHE A 249 -8.93 -5.17 3.10
N LEU A 250 -9.83 -4.43 2.48
CA LEU A 250 -10.76 -4.98 1.51
C LEU A 250 -10.02 -5.57 0.30
N GLU A 251 -10.55 -6.66 -0.25
CA GLU A 251 -10.14 -7.16 -1.55
C GLU A 251 -10.64 -6.21 -2.64
N HIS A 252 -9.73 -5.54 -3.29
CA HIS A 252 -10.04 -4.58 -4.35
C HIS A 252 -9.33 -4.90 -5.68
N VAL A 253 -8.53 -5.96 -5.69
CA VAL A 253 -7.77 -6.42 -6.87
C VAL A 253 -8.54 -7.52 -7.60
N LYS A 254 -9.12 -8.46 -6.84
CA LYS A 254 -9.85 -9.63 -7.34
C LYS A 254 -11.35 -9.53 -7.01
N PRO A 255 -12.21 -10.27 -7.70
CA PRO A 255 -13.58 -10.47 -7.23
C PRO A 255 -13.58 -11.16 -5.87
N THR A 256 -14.51 -10.78 -5.01
CA THR A 256 -14.80 -11.47 -3.74
C THR A 256 -15.44 -12.83 -4.02
N ALA A 257 -15.64 -13.66 -2.99
CA ALA A 257 -16.33 -14.95 -3.12
C ALA A 257 -17.77 -14.81 -3.67
N THR A 258 -18.40 -13.64 -3.50
CA THR A 258 -19.72 -13.33 -4.07
C THR A 258 -19.65 -12.80 -5.51
N GLY A 259 -18.46 -12.74 -6.12
CA GLY A 259 -18.24 -12.17 -7.45
C GLY A 259 -18.23 -10.64 -7.50
N GLU A 260 -18.42 -9.98 -6.38
CA GLU A 260 -18.40 -8.52 -6.28
C GLU A 260 -16.95 -7.99 -6.40
N ARG A 261 -16.82 -6.82 -7.00
CA ARG A 261 -15.55 -6.06 -7.00
C ARG A 261 -15.72 -4.74 -6.26
N VAL A 262 -14.87 -4.50 -5.27
CA VAL A 262 -14.85 -3.22 -4.54
C VAL A 262 -14.41 -2.09 -5.46
N THR A 263 -13.38 -2.33 -6.28
CA THR A 263 -12.95 -1.45 -7.36
C THR A 263 -12.68 -2.27 -8.62
N ARG A 264 -12.79 -1.64 -9.79
CA ARG A 264 -12.50 -2.28 -11.09
C ARG A 264 -11.26 -1.70 -11.74
N PHE A 265 -10.96 -0.43 -11.43
CA PHE A 265 -9.90 0.32 -12.06
C PHE A 265 -8.95 0.86 -11.01
N ASN A 266 -7.66 0.60 -11.20
CA ASN A 266 -6.55 1.19 -10.49
C ASN A 266 -5.83 2.10 -11.49
N ALA A 267 -5.72 3.38 -11.18
CA ALA A 267 -5.06 4.35 -12.03
C ALA A 267 -3.89 4.99 -11.29
N LEU A 268 -2.76 5.11 -11.97
CA LEU A 268 -1.61 5.88 -11.51
C LEU A 268 -1.56 7.16 -12.35
N PHE A 269 -1.89 8.27 -11.73
CA PHE A 269 -1.86 9.60 -12.31
C PHE A 269 -0.46 10.19 -12.22
N HIS A 270 -0.02 10.83 -13.27
CA HIS A 270 1.30 11.46 -13.39
C HIS A 270 1.18 12.95 -13.74
N TRP A 271 2.05 13.77 -13.14
CA TRP A 271 2.24 15.17 -13.50
C TRP A 271 3.72 15.54 -13.49
N ALA A 272 4.14 16.29 -14.50
CA ALA A 272 5.44 16.96 -14.56
C ALA A 272 5.25 18.43 -14.20
N VAL A 273 5.34 18.76 -12.91
CA VAL A 273 5.26 20.15 -12.43
C VAL A 273 6.63 20.81 -12.45
N PRO A 274 6.73 22.15 -12.43
CA PRO A 274 8.01 22.83 -12.40
C PRO A 274 8.88 22.42 -11.23
N ALA A 275 10.19 22.29 -11.48
CA ALA A 275 11.17 22.02 -10.43
C ALA A 275 11.11 23.09 -9.33
N GLY A 276 11.13 22.65 -8.07
CA GLY A 276 10.97 23.50 -6.89
C GLY A 276 9.52 23.74 -6.46
N ARG A 277 8.51 23.33 -7.25
CA ARG A 277 7.10 23.45 -6.89
C ARG A 277 6.44 22.10 -6.56
N GLU A 278 7.21 21.03 -6.42
CA GLU A 278 6.70 19.68 -6.17
C GLU A 278 5.95 19.59 -4.84
N ILE A 279 6.43 20.29 -3.80
CA ILE A 279 5.76 20.27 -2.49
C ILE A 279 4.40 20.97 -2.58
N GLU A 280 4.33 22.13 -3.23
CA GLU A 280 3.10 22.85 -3.43
C GLU A 280 2.08 22.03 -4.23
N ALA A 281 2.51 21.49 -5.39
CA ALA A 281 1.68 20.66 -6.22
C ALA A 281 1.20 19.39 -5.49
N GLY A 282 2.10 18.72 -4.79
CA GLY A 282 1.79 17.50 -4.05
C GLY A 282 0.77 17.74 -2.93
N ARG A 283 0.87 18.88 -2.23
CA ARG A 283 -0.11 19.30 -1.20
C ARG A 283 -1.49 19.52 -1.80
N GLU A 284 -1.56 20.20 -2.94
CA GLU A 284 -2.84 20.47 -3.60
C GLU A 284 -3.45 19.21 -4.24
N ILE A 285 -2.66 18.37 -4.88
CA ILE A 285 -3.11 17.10 -5.44
C ILE A 285 -3.57 16.17 -4.33
N GLY A 286 -2.78 16.03 -3.26
CA GLY A 286 -3.04 15.12 -2.14
C GLY A 286 -4.33 15.40 -1.36
N ARG A 287 -4.93 16.59 -1.49
CA ARG A 287 -6.22 16.96 -0.90
C ARG A 287 -7.41 16.15 -1.47
N HIS A 288 -7.29 15.66 -2.71
CA HIS A 288 -8.43 15.08 -3.42
C HIS A 288 -8.76 13.70 -2.84
N HIS A 289 -10.01 13.51 -2.45
CA HIS A 289 -10.49 12.35 -1.72
C HIS A 289 -10.40 11.04 -2.51
N ILE A 290 -10.41 11.08 -3.84
CA ILE A 290 -10.26 9.89 -4.70
C ILE A 290 -8.87 9.25 -4.57
N LEU A 291 -7.86 10.01 -4.15
CA LEU A 291 -6.50 9.54 -4.08
C LEU A 291 -6.25 8.72 -2.81
N THR A 292 -5.78 7.50 -3.00
CA THR A 292 -5.31 6.65 -1.91
C THR A 292 -3.85 6.91 -1.58
N HIS A 293 -3.08 7.35 -2.55
CA HIS A 293 -1.66 7.65 -2.42
C HIS A 293 -1.29 8.84 -3.29
N CYS A 294 -0.43 9.73 -2.79
CA CYS A 294 0.17 10.81 -3.56
C CYS A 294 1.62 11.00 -3.11
N TYR A 295 2.55 11.00 -4.08
CA TYR A 295 3.98 11.01 -3.83
C TYR A 295 4.71 11.99 -4.73
N TRP A 296 5.77 12.61 -4.20
CA TRP A 296 6.85 13.16 -5.00
C TRP A 296 7.86 12.07 -5.33
N ARG A 297 8.02 11.75 -6.62
CA ARG A 297 8.92 10.74 -7.17
C ARG A 297 9.43 11.20 -8.52
N GLU A 298 10.72 11.02 -8.81
CA GLU A 298 11.31 11.42 -10.08
C GLU A 298 11.19 10.32 -11.14
N GLY A 299 10.34 10.53 -12.14
CA GLY A 299 10.16 9.60 -13.26
C GLY A 299 11.32 9.59 -14.24
N GLY A 300 12.00 10.73 -14.41
CA GLY A 300 13.08 10.87 -15.39
C GLY A 300 12.58 11.10 -16.82
N ALA A 301 13.52 11.19 -17.75
CA ALA A 301 13.26 11.58 -19.14
C ALA A 301 12.31 10.60 -19.85
N GLU A 302 12.39 9.29 -19.56
CA GLU A 302 11.52 8.26 -20.12
C GLU A 302 10.04 8.53 -19.83
N PHE A 303 9.75 9.10 -18.66
CA PHE A 303 8.42 9.49 -18.22
C PHE A 303 8.16 11.01 -18.34
N LYS A 304 8.85 11.70 -19.26
CA LYS A 304 8.69 13.14 -19.46
C LYS A 304 8.92 13.97 -18.20
N ASN A 305 9.85 13.52 -17.34
CA ASN A 305 10.21 14.16 -16.08
C ASN A 305 9.04 14.37 -15.10
N VAL A 306 8.04 13.47 -15.12
CA VAL A 306 7.00 13.49 -14.09
C VAL A 306 7.62 13.43 -12.71
N ASN A 307 7.10 14.22 -11.80
CA ASN A 307 7.62 14.33 -10.43
C ASN A 307 6.52 14.25 -9.35
N ILE A 308 5.23 14.30 -9.73
CA ILE A 308 4.12 13.95 -8.84
C ILE A 308 3.37 12.75 -9.42
N MET A 309 3.14 11.76 -8.56
CA MET A 309 2.44 10.53 -8.90
C MET A 309 1.38 10.24 -7.84
N ALA A 310 0.15 9.92 -8.27
CA ALA A 310 -0.93 9.62 -7.35
C ALA A 310 -1.75 8.41 -7.82
N VAL A 311 -2.26 7.64 -6.86
CA VAL A 311 -3.06 6.44 -7.13
C VAL A 311 -4.51 6.70 -6.80
N ALA A 312 -5.37 6.42 -7.76
CA ALA A 312 -6.82 6.45 -7.63
C ALA A 312 -7.41 5.06 -7.89
N HIS A 313 -8.53 4.77 -7.24
CA HIS A 313 -9.29 3.55 -7.45
C HIS A 313 -10.75 3.90 -7.73
N GLY A 314 -11.38 3.19 -8.65
CA GLY A 314 -12.79 3.41 -8.97
C GLY A 314 -13.47 2.19 -9.58
N THR A 315 -14.79 2.26 -9.69
CA THR A 315 -15.63 1.22 -10.29
C THR A 315 -15.90 1.48 -11.77
N ASP A 316 -15.74 2.73 -12.20
CA ASP A 316 -15.95 3.20 -13.57
C ASP A 316 -14.74 3.96 -14.09
N ARG A 317 -14.33 3.68 -15.35
CA ARG A 317 -13.11 4.24 -15.94
C ARG A 317 -13.29 5.72 -16.29
N ASP A 318 -14.47 6.11 -16.75
CA ASP A 318 -14.73 7.48 -17.14
C ASP A 318 -14.90 8.37 -15.91
N LEU A 319 -15.48 7.85 -14.83
CA LEU A 319 -15.50 8.53 -13.54
C LEU A 319 -14.08 8.77 -13.00
N VAL A 320 -13.18 7.77 -13.09
CA VAL A 320 -11.77 7.95 -12.69
C VAL A 320 -11.08 9.02 -13.56
N ARG A 321 -11.38 9.06 -14.89
CA ARG A 321 -10.90 10.12 -15.77
C ARG A 321 -11.46 11.50 -15.40
N ALA A 322 -12.74 11.56 -15.03
CA ALA A 322 -13.37 12.82 -14.58
C ALA A 322 -12.70 13.36 -13.31
N HIS A 323 -12.36 12.49 -12.36
CA HIS A 323 -11.56 12.88 -11.18
C HIS A 323 -10.18 13.41 -11.57
N LYS A 324 -9.50 12.75 -12.53
CA LYS A 324 -8.20 13.22 -13.03
C LYS A 324 -8.33 14.61 -13.67
N ALA A 325 -9.34 14.81 -14.52
CA ALA A 325 -9.60 16.09 -15.15
C ALA A 325 -9.89 17.19 -14.13
N ALA A 326 -10.70 16.92 -13.12
CA ALA A 326 -10.99 17.87 -12.04
C ALA A 326 -9.73 18.27 -11.24
N ILE A 327 -8.77 17.34 -11.05
CA ILE A 327 -7.47 17.66 -10.44
C ILE A 327 -6.66 18.58 -11.37
N ASP A 328 -6.61 18.29 -12.68
CA ASP A 328 -5.90 19.10 -13.68
C ASP A 328 -6.46 20.52 -13.73
N GLU A 329 -7.78 20.67 -13.77
CA GLU A 329 -8.47 21.97 -13.72
C GLU A 329 -8.17 22.73 -12.41
N HIS A 330 -8.14 22.02 -11.28
CA HIS A 330 -7.77 22.61 -10.00
C HIS A 330 -6.35 23.20 -10.04
N LEU A 331 -5.38 22.42 -10.54
CA LEU A 331 -3.99 22.89 -10.67
C LEU A 331 -3.90 24.13 -11.58
N GLN A 332 -4.61 24.13 -12.71
CA GLN A 332 -4.66 25.29 -13.61
C GLN A 332 -5.26 26.53 -12.92
N ARG A 333 -6.36 26.35 -12.16
CA ARG A 333 -7.04 27.44 -11.44
C ARG A 333 -6.17 28.11 -10.39
N ILE A 334 -5.27 27.35 -9.75
CA ILE A 334 -4.32 27.88 -8.76
C ILE A 334 -2.98 28.30 -9.38
N ALA A 335 -2.90 28.43 -10.71
CA ALA A 335 -1.68 28.76 -11.44
C ALA A 335 -0.50 27.80 -11.15
N MET A 336 -0.81 26.51 -11.02
CA MET A 336 0.18 25.42 -10.95
C MET A 336 0.31 24.76 -12.32
N PRO A 337 1.23 25.21 -13.19
CA PRO A 337 1.40 24.62 -14.50
C PRO A 337 2.02 23.22 -14.41
N PHE A 338 1.75 22.40 -15.39
CA PHE A 338 2.45 21.14 -15.62
C PHE A 338 2.74 20.98 -17.11
N SER A 339 3.95 20.55 -17.43
CA SER A 339 4.39 20.39 -18.82
C SER A 339 3.91 19.08 -19.45
N TYR A 340 3.56 18.09 -18.61
CA TYR A 340 3.06 16.80 -19.03
C TYR A 340 2.18 16.18 -17.96
N THR A 341 1.18 15.43 -18.40
CA THR A 341 0.32 14.61 -17.52
C THR A 341 -0.08 13.33 -18.25
N ASN A 342 -0.29 12.26 -17.50
CA ASN A 342 -0.64 10.95 -18.02
C ASN A 342 -1.38 10.09 -16.99
N VAL A 343 -2.00 9.02 -17.48
CA VAL A 343 -2.62 7.97 -16.66
C VAL A 343 -2.08 6.61 -17.09
N PHE A 344 -1.59 5.85 -16.12
CA PHE A 344 -1.29 4.43 -16.28
C PHE A 344 -2.38 3.61 -15.60
N TRP A 345 -3.04 2.76 -16.38
CA TRP A 345 -4.12 1.88 -15.93
C TRP A 345 -3.55 0.56 -15.43
N GLY A 346 -3.96 0.13 -14.25
CA GLY A 346 -3.63 -1.17 -13.70
C GLY A 346 -4.46 -2.28 -14.35
N GLY A 347 -3.76 -3.34 -14.76
CA GLY A 347 -4.32 -4.59 -15.22
C GLY A 347 -4.17 -5.68 -14.15
N ARG A 348 -3.50 -6.81 -14.51
CA ARG A 348 -3.15 -7.87 -13.56
C ARG A 348 -2.36 -7.29 -12.40
N SER A 349 -2.77 -7.61 -11.18
CA SER A 349 -2.20 -7.02 -9.97
C SER A 349 -2.24 -8.01 -8.81
N GLU A 350 -1.14 -8.09 -8.07
CA GLU A 350 -1.02 -8.88 -6.85
C GLU A 350 -0.33 -8.05 -5.77
N ILE A 351 -0.78 -8.22 -4.52
CA ILE A 351 -0.24 -7.50 -3.38
C ILE A 351 0.08 -8.49 -2.26
N LYS A 352 1.28 -8.39 -1.72
CA LYS A 352 1.72 -9.14 -0.52
C LYS A 352 2.45 -8.21 0.45
N PRO A 353 2.59 -8.58 1.74
CA PRO A 353 3.47 -7.86 2.65
C PRO A 353 4.92 -7.94 2.14
N SER A 354 5.58 -6.80 1.95
CA SER A 354 7.02 -6.80 1.68
C SER A 354 7.78 -7.22 2.92
N GLU A 355 8.82 -8.03 2.74
CA GLU A 355 9.80 -8.25 3.79
C GLU A 355 10.64 -6.97 4.01
N ILE A 356 11.03 -6.73 5.26
CA ILE A 356 11.77 -5.52 5.66
C ILE A 356 12.95 -5.79 6.60
N ALA A 357 13.10 -7.02 7.11
CA ALA A 357 14.12 -7.34 8.09
C ALA A 357 15.48 -7.59 7.43
N PRO A 358 16.58 -6.99 7.93
CA PRO A 358 17.92 -7.24 7.40
C PRO A 358 18.34 -8.71 7.46
N ALA A 359 17.96 -9.43 8.53
CA ALA A 359 18.25 -10.87 8.67
C ALA A 359 17.55 -11.68 7.56
N ALA A 360 16.26 -11.44 7.32
CA ALA A 360 15.50 -12.10 6.25
C ALA A 360 16.08 -11.80 4.86
N TYR A 361 16.62 -10.60 4.64
CA TYR A 361 17.30 -10.26 3.41
C TYR A 361 18.59 -11.08 3.22
N ALA A 362 19.41 -11.19 4.26
CA ALA A 362 20.61 -12.01 4.23
C ALA A 362 20.30 -13.50 3.96
N ASP A 363 19.24 -14.03 4.59
CA ASP A 363 18.79 -15.41 4.35
C ASP A 363 18.29 -15.62 2.92
N TRP A 364 17.53 -14.67 2.39
CA TRP A 364 17.11 -14.69 0.98
C TRP A 364 18.30 -14.63 0.01
N CYS A 365 19.32 -13.82 0.29
CA CYS A 365 20.54 -13.79 -0.51
C CYS A 365 21.17 -15.17 -0.56
N ARG A 366 21.40 -15.81 0.58
CA ARG A 366 22.00 -17.16 0.65
C ARG A 366 21.15 -18.20 -0.12
N ALA A 367 19.83 -18.17 0.08
CA ALA A 367 18.91 -19.06 -0.63
C ALA A 367 18.90 -18.81 -2.16
N SER A 368 19.25 -17.59 -2.58
CA SER A 368 19.38 -17.21 -4.00
C SER A 368 20.78 -17.43 -4.58
N GLY A 369 21.70 -18.00 -3.81
CA GLY A 369 23.10 -18.23 -4.21
C GLY A 369 23.94 -16.93 -4.28
N ILE A 370 23.58 -15.92 -3.48
CA ILE A 370 24.26 -14.61 -3.44
C ILE A 370 24.85 -14.43 -2.04
N GLU A 371 26.13 -14.08 -1.98
CA GLU A 371 26.72 -13.65 -0.71
C GLU A 371 26.11 -12.30 -0.25
N PRO A 372 25.57 -12.21 0.99
CA PRO A 372 24.89 -11.00 1.46
C PRO A 372 25.73 -9.73 1.34
N ASP A 373 27.04 -9.81 1.54
CA ASP A 373 27.94 -8.67 1.49
C ASP A 373 28.05 -8.06 0.08
N VAL A 374 27.85 -8.86 -0.97
CA VAL A 374 27.79 -8.36 -2.36
C VAL A 374 26.61 -7.40 -2.54
N MET A 375 25.52 -7.61 -1.78
CA MET A 375 24.29 -6.81 -1.87
C MET A 375 24.29 -5.58 -0.95
N ARG A 376 25.33 -5.37 -0.15
CA ARG A 376 25.42 -4.19 0.72
C ARG A 376 25.58 -2.87 -0.06
N SER A 377 25.14 -1.78 0.59
CA SER A 377 25.16 -0.39 0.05
C SER A 377 26.57 0.12 -0.11
#